data_be52f2dcb4718d0d66121658a76cbd91
#
_entry.id   be52f2dcb4718d0d66121658a76cbd91
#
_cell.length_a   1.000
_cell.length_b   1.000
_cell.length_c   1.000
_cell.angle_alpha   90.00
_cell.angle_beta   90.00
_cell.angle_gamma   90.00
#
_symmetry.space_group_name_H-M   'P 1'
#
loop_
_entity.id
_entity.type
_entity.pdbx_description
1 polymer ?
#
loop_
_entity_poly.entity_id
_entity_poly.type
_entity_poly.pdbx_seq_one_letter_code
_entity_poly.pdbx_strand_id
1 'polypeptide(L)'
;MSIQNQQTVLEVHHWTDTLFSFKTTRDASFRYVNGQFTMIGLEVDGKPLLRAYSMASANYEEELEFLSIKVQDGPLTSRLQNIKPGDKVIVGRKPTGTLIDDNLLPGKNLYLLSTGTGLAPFMSIIRDPEVYDRYEHIILVHGCRYTSELAYRDLITQHLPEHEYLGEYVRDKLIYYPTVTREEFENQGRITELVESGKIFTDIGLPEFSPEHDRVMLCGSPAMLKDTRELLEKRGFVEGHNHAPGHYLVERAFVG
;
A
#
# COMPACT_ATOMS: atom_id res chain seq x y z
N MET A 1 23.75 24.53 -0.21
CA MET A 1 22.28 24.59 -0.09
C MET A 1 21.89 23.71 1.08
N SER A 2 21.26 24.26 2.11
CA SER A 2 20.80 23.44 3.23
C SER A 2 19.76 22.46 2.72
N ILE A 3 19.93 21.16 2.99
CA ILE A 3 18.96 20.12 2.65
C ILE A 3 17.77 20.32 3.58
N GLN A 4 16.83 21.14 3.12
CA GLN A 4 15.69 21.61 3.88
C GLN A 4 14.58 20.55 3.94
N ASN A 5 14.77 19.30 4.26
CA ASN A 5 13.68 18.34 4.47
C ASN A 5 14.19 17.04 5.05
N GLN A 6 15.16 17.13 5.91
CA GLN A 6 15.64 15.96 6.63
C GLN A 6 14.70 15.63 7.79
N GLN A 7 14.27 14.37 7.84
CA GLN A 7 13.56 13.79 8.96
C GLN A 7 14.46 12.80 9.68
N THR A 8 14.23 12.62 10.97
CA THR A 8 14.99 11.66 11.78
C THR A 8 14.33 10.30 11.75
N VAL A 9 15.10 9.26 11.50
CA VAL A 9 14.64 7.88 11.63
C VAL A 9 14.38 7.58 13.11
N LEU A 10 13.20 7.09 13.42
CA LEU A 10 12.75 6.76 14.78
C LEU A 10 12.83 5.26 15.05
N GLU A 11 12.46 4.46 14.06
CA GLU A 11 12.37 3.02 14.16
C GLU A 11 12.72 2.37 12.81
N VAL A 12 13.34 1.20 12.85
CA VAL A 12 13.59 0.35 11.68
C VAL A 12 13.20 -1.08 12.04
N HIS A 13 12.36 -1.69 11.21
CA HIS A 13 11.93 -3.07 11.38
C HIS A 13 12.29 -3.90 10.14
N HIS A 14 13.11 -4.93 10.32
CA HIS A 14 13.47 -5.86 9.25
C HIS A 14 12.53 -7.07 9.29
N TRP A 15 11.62 -7.16 8.29
CA TRP A 15 10.66 -8.26 8.15
C TRP A 15 11.34 -9.54 7.67
N THR A 16 12.19 -9.38 6.66
CA THR A 16 12.97 -10.47 6.05
C THR A 16 14.34 -9.95 5.64
N ASP A 17 15.16 -10.81 5.06
CA ASP A 17 16.45 -10.39 4.45
C ASP A 17 16.26 -9.45 3.25
N THR A 18 15.05 -9.35 2.71
CA THR A 18 14.75 -8.55 1.51
C THR A 18 13.70 -7.46 1.73
N LEU A 19 13.11 -7.35 2.93
CA LEU A 19 12.00 -6.44 3.22
C LEU A 19 12.20 -5.78 4.59
N PHE A 20 12.01 -4.46 4.64
CA PHE A 20 12.04 -3.69 5.88
C PHE A 20 11.07 -2.52 5.83
N SER A 21 10.70 -2.01 6.99
CA SER A 21 9.98 -0.76 7.15
C SER A 21 10.70 0.16 8.11
N PHE A 22 10.44 1.44 8.03
CA PHE A 22 11.00 2.43 8.95
C PHE A 22 10.04 3.57 9.20
N LYS A 23 10.16 4.15 10.38
CA LYS A 23 9.41 5.33 10.79
C LYS A 23 10.34 6.52 10.89
N THR A 24 9.81 7.68 10.59
CA THR A 24 10.52 8.96 10.70
C THR A 24 9.69 10.00 11.45
N THR A 25 10.35 11.03 11.93
CA THR A 25 9.65 12.26 12.30
C THR A 25 8.89 12.81 11.09
N ARG A 26 7.91 13.65 11.36
CA ARG A 26 7.08 14.33 10.37
C ARG A 26 7.15 15.83 10.57
N ASP A 27 7.43 16.58 9.51
CA ASP A 27 7.31 18.02 9.55
C ASP A 27 5.87 18.43 9.87
N ALA A 28 5.69 19.36 10.80
CA ALA A 28 4.37 19.81 11.26
C ALA A 28 3.50 20.41 10.14
N SER A 29 4.11 20.87 9.05
CA SER A 29 3.42 21.41 7.87
C SER A 29 3.12 20.35 6.80
N PHE A 30 3.65 19.14 6.93
CA PHE A 30 3.47 18.09 5.93
C PHE A 30 2.05 17.52 5.99
N ARG A 31 1.31 17.70 4.89
CA ARG A 31 -0.07 17.22 4.73
C ARG A 31 -0.15 16.29 3.53
N TYR A 32 -0.87 15.19 3.67
CA TYR A 32 -1.14 14.26 2.58
C TYR A 32 -2.51 13.60 2.73
N VAL A 33 -2.99 13.04 1.64
CA VAL A 33 -4.19 12.19 1.60
C VAL A 33 -3.73 10.73 1.67
N ASN A 34 -4.45 9.91 2.42
CA ASN A 34 -4.16 8.47 2.51
C ASN A 34 -4.12 7.84 1.12
N GLY A 35 -3.10 7.03 0.85
CA GLY A 35 -2.81 6.45 -0.46
C GLY A 35 -1.76 7.20 -1.29
N GLN A 36 -1.39 8.42 -0.93
CA GLN A 36 -0.35 9.18 -1.62
C GLN A 36 1.07 8.69 -1.30
N PHE A 37 2.01 9.08 -2.16
CA PHE A 37 3.45 8.88 -1.98
C PHE A 37 4.20 10.21 -1.91
N THR A 38 5.44 10.16 -1.44
CA THR A 38 6.40 11.27 -1.53
C THR A 38 7.78 10.76 -1.93
N MET A 39 8.70 11.67 -2.19
CA MET A 39 10.09 11.33 -2.50
C MET A 39 10.87 11.10 -1.22
N ILE A 40 11.50 9.95 -1.10
CA ILE A 40 12.34 9.57 0.04
C ILE A 40 13.75 9.26 -0.46
N GLY A 41 14.75 9.61 0.33
CA GLY A 41 16.10 9.21 0.00
C GLY A 41 17.17 9.68 0.97
N LEU A 42 18.39 9.62 0.48
CA LEU A 42 19.62 9.93 1.21
C LEU A 42 20.46 10.92 0.42
N GLU A 43 21.31 11.64 1.11
CA GLU A 43 22.39 12.37 0.47
C GLU A 43 23.52 11.41 0.11
N VAL A 44 23.89 11.39 -1.16
CA VAL A 44 25.00 10.59 -1.69
C VAL A 44 25.90 11.51 -2.49
N ASP A 45 27.18 11.58 -2.12
CA ASP A 45 28.18 12.45 -2.76
C ASP A 45 27.73 13.91 -2.86
N GLY A 46 27.08 14.44 -1.80
CA GLY A 46 26.59 15.82 -1.71
C GLY A 46 25.34 16.10 -2.55
N LYS A 47 24.68 15.06 -3.07
CA LYS A 47 23.44 15.19 -3.87
C LYS A 47 22.34 14.29 -3.31
N PRO A 48 21.08 14.74 -3.38
CA PRO A 48 19.97 13.90 -2.98
C PRO A 48 19.73 12.77 -4.01
N LEU A 49 19.68 11.56 -3.51
CA LEU A 49 19.25 10.37 -4.26
C LEU A 49 17.87 9.98 -3.75
N LEU A 50 16.85 10.19 -4.56
CA LEU A 50 15.45 10.10 -4.16
C LEU A 50 14.69 9.06 -4.99
N ARG A 51 13.70 8.42 -4.36
CA ARG A 51 12.71 7.55 -5.03
C ARG A 51 11.34 7.78 -4.42
N ALA A 52 10.30 7.47 -5.18
CA ALA A 52 8.91 7.54 -4.72
C ALA A 52 8.62 6.42 -3.71
N TYR A 53 8.05 6.79 -2.57
CA TYR A 53 7.60 5.88 -1.51
C TYR A 53 6.22 6.27 -1.03
N SER A 54 5.28 5.34 -1.07
CA SER A 54 3.96 5.54 -0.49
C SER A 54 4.06 5.62 1.03
N MET A 55 3.31 6.54 1.64
CA MET A 55 3.15 6.55 3.08
C MET A 55 2.34 5.33 3.51
N ALA A 56 2.88 4.53 4.42
CA ALA A 56 2.16 3.44 5.07
C ALA A 56 1.40 3.91 6.32
N SER A 57 1.83 5.02 6.93
CA SER A 57 1.13 5.70 8.02
C SER A 57 -0.14 6.38 7.54
N ALA A 58 -1.12 6.53 8.43
CA ALA A 58 -2.30 7.34 8.15
C ALA A 58 -1.98 8.84 8.26
N ASN A 59 -2.76 9.66 7.57
CA ASN A 59 -2.52 11.10 7.46
C ASN A 59 -2.67 11.87 8.78
N TYR A 60 -3.28 11.30 9.80
CA TYR A 60 -3.43 11.88 11.14
C TYR A 60 -2.32 11.46 12.11
N GLU A 61 -1.50 10.47 11.76
CA GLU A 61 -0.39 10.01 12.61
C GLU A 61 0.73 11.05 12.67
N GLU A 62 1.39 11.17 13.81
CA GLU A 62 2.47 12.14 14.02
C GLU A 62 3.79 11.73 13.37
N GLU A 63 3.93 10.46 13.04
CA GLU A 63 5.09 9.88 12.38
C GLU A 63 4.77 9.48 10.94
N LEU A 64 5.81 9.41 10.09
CA LEU A 64 5.70 8.83 8.78
C LEU A 64 6.26 7.41 8.78
N GLU A 65 5.63 6.51 8.07
CA GLU A 65 6.07 5.13 7.93
C GLU A 65 6.18 4.75 6.46
N PHE A 66 7.23 4.00 6.12
CA PHE A 66 7.54 3.56 4.77
C PHE A 66 7.93 2.09 4.76
N LEU A 67 7.51 1.38 3.71
CA LEU A 67 7.85 -0.03 3.47
C LEU A 67 8.78 -0.11 2.24
N SER A 68 9.90 -0.80 2.37
CA SER A 68 10.94 -0.87 1.34
C SER A 68 11.48 -2.28 1.16
N ILE A 69 11.85 -2.58 -0.07
CA ILE A 69 12.66 -3.75 -0.39
C ILE A 69 14.16 -3.45 -0.19
N LYS A 70 14.95 -4.52 -0.02
CA LYS A 70 16.41 -4.47 0.04
C LYS A 70 16.98 -5.00 -1.28
N VAL A 71 17.25 -4.10 -2.23
CA VAL A 71 17.94 -4.47 -3.48
C VAL A 71 19.43 -4.21 -3.28
N GLN A 72 20.24 -5.25 -3.29
CA GLN A 72 21.68 -5.13 -2.96
C GLN A 72 22.43 -4.19 -3.90
N ASP A 73 22.11 -4.22 -5.19
CA ASP A 73 22.74 -3.36 -6.20
C ASP A 73 21.91 -2.11 -6.52
N GLY A 74 20.80 -1.90 -5.81
CA GLY A 74 19.94 -0.72 -5.97
C GLY A 74 20.66 0.54 -5.46
N PRO A 75 20.71 1.63 -6.24
CA PRO A 75 21.46 2.83 -5.84
C PRO A 75 21.04 3.40 -4.48
N LEU A 76 19.75 3.44 -4.19
CA LEU A 76 19.21 3.93 -2.93
C LEU A 76 19.05 2.80 -1.90
N THR A 77 18.38 1.70 -2.26
CA THR A 77 17.99 0.68 -1.30
C THR A 77 19.16 -0.06 -0.69
N SER A 78 20.28 -0.20 -1.41
CA SER A 78 21.53 -0.76 -0.84
C SER A 78 22.08 0.05 0.36
N ARG A 79 21.74 1.35 0.41
CA ARG A 79 22.12 2.26 1.49
C ARG A 79 21.00 2.41 2.51
N LEU A 80 19.77 2.60 2.03
CA LEU A 80 18.59 2.82 2.87
C LEU A 80 18.34 1.65 3.82
N GLN A 81 18.62 0.41 3.41
CA GLN A 81 18.49 -0.77 4.27
C GLN A 81 19.38 -0.76 5.52
N ASN A 82 20.39 0.09 5.56
CA ASN A 82 21.34 0.19 6.66
C ASN A 82 21.07 1.36 7.62
N ILE A 83 20.00 2.12 7.40
CA ILE A 83 19.65 3.22 8.30
C ILE A 83 19.31 2.70 9.69
N LYS A 84 19.55 3.55 10.68
CA LYS A 84 19.31 3.25 12.09
C LYS A 84 18.53 4.41 12.75
N PRO A 85 17.88 4.17 13.88
CA PRO A 85 17.32 5.25 14.69
C PRO A 85 18.37 6.34 14.95
N GLY A 86 17.98 7.59 14.72
CA GLY A 86 18.84 8.77 14.79
C GLY A 86 19.44 9.22 13.46
N ASP A 87 19.47 8.37 12.45
CA ASP A 87 19.92 8.75 11.11
C ASP A 87 18.96 9.76 10.45
N LYS A 88 19.46 10.48 9.45
CA LYS A 88 18.68 11.43 8.68
C LYS A 88 18.31 10.87 7.32
N VAL A 89 17.04 11.03 6.95
CA VAL A 89 16.52 10.75 5.62
C VAL A 89 15.87 11.99 5.03
N ILE A 90 15.93 12.12 3.72
CA ILE A 90 15.28 13.22 3.00
C ILE A 90 13.83 12.78 2.74
N VAL A 91 12.88 13.65 3.10
CA VAL A 91 11.45 13.47 2.83
C VAL A 91 10.96 14.62 1.97
N GLY A 92 10.45 14.34 0.79
CA GLY A 92 9.91 15.34 -0.13
C GLY A 92 8.70 16.06 0.47
N ARG A 93 8.56 17.36 0.14
CA ARG A 93 7.48 18.22 0.70
C ARG A 93 6.15 18.12 -0.03
N LYS A 94 6.13 17.55 -1.23
CA LYS A 94 4.95 17.52 -2.09
C LYS A 94 4.48 16.07 -2.26
N PRO A 95 3.60 15.58 -1.39
CA PRO A 95 2.95 14.30 -1.63
C PRO A 95 2.07 14.40 -2.88
N THR A 96 1.99 13.30 -3.59
CA THR A 96 1.19 13.15 -4.81
C THR A 96 0.78 11.69 -4.98
N GLY A 97 0.03 11.37 -6.00
CA GLY A 97 -0.39 10.01 -6.32
C GLY A 97 -1.83 9.96 -6.79
N THR A 98 -2.19 8.84 -7.37
CA THR A 98 -3.53 8.60 -7.94
C THR A 98 -4.42 7.77 -7.03
N LEU A 99 -3.85 7.02 -6.08
CA LEU A 99 -4.58 6.11 -5.18
C LEU A 99 -5.29 6.87 -4.05
N ILE A 100 -6.12 7.81 -4.43
CA ILE A 100 -6.98 8.57 -3.52
C ILE A 100 -8.45 8.33 -3.87
N ASP A 101 -9.29 8.24 -2.86
CA ASP A 101 -10.69 7.87 -3.04
C ASP A 101 -11.48 8.84 -3.93
N ASP A 102 -11.11 10.12 -3.95
CA ASP A 102 -11.72 11.14 -4.81
C ASP A 102 -11.53 10.89 -6.32
N ASN A 103 -10.60 10.02 -6.69
CA ASN A 103 -10.41 9.56 -8.07
C ASN A 103 -11.25 8.32 -8.43
N LEU A 104 -12.06 7.81 -7.49
CA LEU A 104 -13.00 6.72 -7.72
C LEU A 104 -14.43 7.24 -7.84
N LEU A 105 -15.21 6.60 -8.72
CA LEU A 105 -16.66 6.74 -8.74
C LEU A 105 -17.27 6.16 -7.46
N PRO A 106 -18.46 6.59 -7.02
CA PRO A 106 -19.15 5.95 -5.90
C PRO A 106 -19.33 4.45 -6.13
N GLY A 107 -19.18 3.64 -5.08
CA GLY A 107 -19.31 2.19 -5.12
C GLY A 107 -19.66 1.61 -3.76
N LYS A 108 -19.95 0.31 -3.70
CA LYS A 108 -20.28 -0.40 -2.46
C LYS A 108 -19.05 -1.03 -1.80
N ASN A 109 -18.20 -1.67 -2.61
CA ASN A 109 -17.05 -2.39 -2.12
C ASN A 109 -15.77 -1.78 -2.68
N LEU A 110 -14.73 -1.72 -1.85
CA LEU A 110 -13.40 -1.28 -2.25
C LEU A 110 -12.42 -2.45 -2.16
N TYR A 111 -11.87 -2.85 -3.29
CA TYR A 111 -10.81 -3.86 -3.37
C TYR A 111 -9.45 -3.18 -3.48
N LEU A 112 -8.57 -3.49 -2.54
CA LEU A 112 -7.19 -3.01 -2.48
C LEU A 112 -6.26 -4.18 -2.82
N LEU A 113 -5.84 -4.26 -4.08
CA LEU A 113 -5.04 -5.38 -4.59
C LEU A 113 -3.57 -5.02 -4.64
N SER A 114 -2.77 -5.68 -3.82
CA SER A 114 -1.34 -5.38 -3.68
C SER A 114 -0.44 -6.61 -3.84
N THR A 115 0.75 -6.38 -4.37
CA THR A 115 1.87 -7.32 -4.28
C THR A 115 3.09 -6.65 -3.66
N GLY A 116 3.78 -7.36 -2.78
CA GLY A 116 5.00 -6.89 -2.13
C GLY A 116 4.82 -5.55 -1.42
N THR A 117 5.70 -4.59 -1.71
CA THR A 117 5.65 -3.25 -1.12
C THR A 117 4.48 -2.38 -1.61
N GLY A 118 3.73 -2.83 -2.61
CA GLY A 118 2.46 -2.22 -3.00
C GLY A 118 1.40 -2.21 -1.90
N LEU A 119 1.64 -2.92 -0.81
CA LEU A 119 0.83 -2.86 0.40
C LEU A 119 0.86 -1.48 1.07
N ALA A 120 1.97 -0.75 0.97
CA ALA A 120 2.18 0.49 1.73
C ALA A 120 1.04 1.51 1.61
N PRO A 121 0.59 1.95 0.42
CA PRO A 121 -0.52 2.92 0.33
C PRO A 121 -1.81 2.37 0.93
N PHE A 122 -2.03 1.07 0.88
CA PHE A 122 -3.23 0.45 1.43
C PHE A 122 -3.21 0.35 2.95
N MET A 123 -2.04 0.26 3.56
CA MET A 123 -1.90 0.40 5.02
C MET A 123 -2.35 1.78 5.50
N SER A 124 -2.05 2.83 4.73
CA SER A 124 -2.55 4.18 5.00
C SER A 124 -4.08 4.25 4.85
N ILE A 125 -4.65 3.69 3.78
CA ILE A 125 -6.08 3.73 3.46
C ILE A 125 -6.91 2.96 4.50
N ILE A 126 -6.51 1.74 4.88
CA ILE A 126 -7.29 0.95 5.85
C ILE A 126 -7.27 1.50 7.29
N ARG A 127 -6.41 2.47 7.57
CA ARG A 127 -6.40 3.20 8.85
C ARG A 127 -7.22 4.50 8.80
N ASP A 128 -7.81 4.83 7.64
CA ASP A 128 -8.65 5.99 7.46
C ASP A 128 -10.09 5.68 7.87
N PRO A 129 -10.63 6.30 8.94
CA PRO A 129 -12.03 6.05 9.32
C PRO A 129 -13.03 6.45 8.23
N GLU A 130 -12.72 7.46 7.41
CA GLU A 130 -13.63 7.93 6.36
C GLU A 130 -13.87 6.90 5.26
N VAL A 131 -12.90 6.01 5.00
CA VAL A 131 -13.07 4.96 3.98
C VAL A 131 -14.15 3.94 4.39
N TYR A 132 -14.29 3.69 5.69
CA TYR A 132 -15.31 2.78 6.23
C TYR A 132 -16.72 3.38 6.19
N ASP A 133 -16.84 4.70 6.17
CA ASP A 133 -18.13 5.37 5.98
C ASP A 133 -18.60 5.31 4.52
N ARG A 134 -17.67 5.24 3.56
CA ARG A 134 -17.95 5.23 2.13
C ARG A 134 -18.29 3.85 1.56
N TYR A 135 -17.73 2.78 2.13
CA TYR A 135 -17.87 1.42 1.60
C TYR A 135 -18.52 0.46 2.59
N GLU A 136 -19.27 -0.50 2.04
CA GLU A 136 -19.85 -1.60 2.82
C GLU A 136 -18.78 -2.62 3.21
N HIS A 137 -17.85 -2.93 2.27
CA HIS A 137 -16.70 -3.81 2.51
C HIS A 137 -15.43 -3.20 1.92
N ILE A 138 -14.33 -3.42 2.63
CA ILE A 138 -12.98 -3.10 2.16
C ILE A 138 -12.21 -4.41 2.15
N ILE A 139 -11.77 -4.84 0.97
CA ILE A 139 -11.08 -6.11 0.77
C ILE A 139 -9.61 -5.83 0.48
N LEU A 140 -8.76 -6.10 1.46
CA LEU A 140 -7.31 -5.96 1.32
C LEU A 140 -6.70 -7.29 0.89
N VAL A 141 -6.25 -7.36 -0.35
CA VAL A 141 -5.57 -8.53 -0.90
C VAL A 141 -4.07 -8.26 -0.94
N HIS A 142 -3.30 -9.08 -0.25
CA HIS A 142 -1.85 -8.97 -0.18
C HIS A 142 -1.19 -10.22 -0.73
N GLY A 143 -0.63 -10.12 -1.94
CA GLY A 143 0.08 -11.20 -2.61
C GLY A 143 1.58 -11.13 -2.37
N CYS A 144 2.16 -12.22 -1.88
CA CYS A 144 3.60 -12.40 -1.66
C CYS A 144 4.08 -13.72 -2.25
N ARG A 145 5.39 -13.97 -2.20
CA ARG A 145 5.96 -15.26 -2.57
C ARG A 145 5.89 -16.24 -1.40
N TYR A 146 6.18 -15.76 -0.21
CA TYR A 146 6.29 -16.53 1.03
C TYR A 146 5.52 -15.85 2.16
N THR A 147 5.08 -16.62 3.14
CA THR A 147 4.36 -16.12 4.33
C THR A 147 5.22 -15.15 5.15
N SER A 148 6.53 -15.35 5.17
CA SER A 148 7.48 -14.45 5.84
C SER A 148 7.50 -13.03 5.27
N GLU A 149 7.03 -12.85 4.03
CA GLU A 149 6.94 -11.54 3.37
C GLU A 149 5.61 -10.80 3.64
N LEU A 150 4.67 -11.42 4.36
CA LEU A 150 3.40 -10.81 4.76
C LEU A 150 3.61 -9.78 5.88
N ALA A 151 4.26 -8.68 5.54
CA ALA A 151 4.47 -7.57 6.45
C ALA A 151 3.13 -7.02 6.97
N TYR A 152 3.13 -6.52 8.19
CA TYR A 152 1.95 -5.96 8.87
C TYR A 152 0.80 -6.95 9.15
N ARG A 153 0.96 -8.25 8.90
CA ARG A 153 -0.11 -9.22 9.11
C ARG A 153 -0.69 -9.14 10.53
N ASP A 154 0.17 -9.14 11.54
CA ASP A 154 -0.27 -9.06 12.94
C ASP A 154 -0.95 -7.72 13.26
N LEU A 155 -0.45 -6.63 12.70
CA LEU A 155 -1.09 -5.32 12.83
C LEU A 155 -2.51 -5.35 12.27
N ILE A 156 -2.70 -5.92 11.06
CA ILE A 156 -4.00 -5.97 10.38
C ILE A 156 -4.97 -6.91 11.10
N THR A 157 -4.49 -8.08 11.55
CA THR A 157 -5.36 -9.14 12.06
C THR A 157 -5.60 -9.11 13.56
N GLN A 158 -4.69 -8.48 14.33
CA GLN A 158 -4.73 -8.48 15.79
C GLN A 158 -4.86 -7.07 16.36
N HIS A 159 -4.04 -6.11 15.91
CA HIS A 159 -4.00 -4.80 16.54
C HIS A 159 -5.08 -3.84 16.04
N LEU A 160 -5.32 -3.78 14.72
CA LEU A 160 -6.36 -2.91 14.17
C LEU A 160 -7.77 -3.27 14.65
N PRO A 161 -8.17 -4.56 14.76
CA PRO A 161 -9.47 -4.93 15.33
C PRO A 161 -9.67 -4.51 16.79
N GLU A 162 -8.58 -4.31 17.55
CA GLU A 162 -8.60 -3.88 18.94
C GLU A 162 -8.35 -2.38 19.11
N HIS A 163 -8.20 -1.65 18.01
CA HIS A 163 -7.94 -0.21 18.07
C HIS A 163 -9.16 0.55 18.60
N GLU A 164 -8.93 1.47 19.54
CA GLU A 164 -9.99 2.19 20.27
C GLU A 164 -11.03 2.86 19.35
N TYR A 165 -10.59 3.48 18.26
CA TYR A 165 -11.46 4.24 17.34
C TYR A 165 -11.78 3.52 16.02
N LEU A 166 -10.90 2.62 15.57
CA LEU A 166 -11.05 1.93 14.28
C LEU A 166 -11.54 0.49 14.42
N GLY A 167 -11.40 -0.10 15.60
CA GLY A 167 -11.60 -1.54 15.79
C GLY A 167 -12.98 -2.02 15.36
N GLU A 168 -14.03 -1.28 15.66
CA GLU A 168 -15.40 -1.62 15.26
C GLU A 168 -15.54 -1.64 13.73
N TYR A 169 -15.09 -0.60 13.04
CA TYR A 169 -15.09 -0.53 11.57
C TYR A 169 -14.30 -1.66 10.93
N VAL A 170 -13.11 -1.93 11.47
CA VAL A 170 -12.21 -3.00 10.98
C VAL A 170 -12.87 -4.36 11.11
N ARG A 171 -13.44 -4.68 12.28
CA ARG A 171 -14.13 -5.97 12.51
C ARG A 171 -15.35 -6.16 11.60
N ASP A 172 -16.08 -5.07 11.33
CA ASP A 172 -17.33 -5.16 10.60
C ASP A 172 -17.14 -5.15 9.08
N LYS A 173 -16.11 -4.43 8.58
CA LYS A 173 -16.02 -4.10 7.15
C LYS A 173 -14.71 -4.50 6.47
N LEU A 174 -13.61 -4.68 7.20
CA LEU A 174 -12.33 -5.05 6.59
C LEU A 174 -12.22 -6.56 6.43
N ILE A 175 -11.97 -6.99 5.20
CA ILE A 175 -11.65 -8.37 4.85
C ILE A 175 -10.19 -8.41 4.42
N TYR A 176 -9.34 -9.04 5.22
CA TYR A 176 -7.93 -9.26 4.86
C TYR A 176 -7.76 -10.61 4.20
N TYR A 177 -7.26 -10.60 2.96
CA TYR A 177 -7.04 -11.80 2.16
C TYR A 177 -5.57 -11.88 1.72
N PRO A 178 -4.67 -12.43 2.57
CA PRO A 178 -3.29 -12.70 2.20
C PRO A 178 -3.23 -13.92 1.28
N THR A 179 -2.35 -13.88 0.28
CA THR A 179 -2.08 -15.01 -0.61
C THR A 179 -0.59 -15.15 -0.88
N VAL A 180 -0.11 -16.39 -1.02
CA VAL A 180 1.29 -16.67 -1.35
C VAL A 180 1.39 -17.58 -2.57
N THR A 181 2.53 -17.53 -3.26
CA THR A 181 2.68 -18.24 -4.54
C THR A 181 3.71 -19.37 -4.50
N ARG A 182 4.56 -19.45 -3.47
CA ARG A 182 5.72 -20.37 -3.48
C ARG A 182 5.79 -21.34 -2.29
N GLU A 183 4.75 -21.41 -1.49
CA GLU A 183 4.64 -22.37 -0.39
C GLU A 183 3.16 -22.71 -0.13
N GLU A 184 2.90 -23.75 0.64
CA GLU A 184 1.54 -24.06 1.10
C GLU A 184 1.03 -22.99 2.04
N PHE A 185 -0.18 -22.54 1.77
CA PHE A 185 -0.88 -21.53 2.56
C PHE A 185 -2.39 -21.66 2.33
N GLU A 186 -3.20 -21.16 3.25
CA GLU A 186 -4.67 -21.19 3.14
C GLU A 186 -5.19 -20.61 1.82
N ASN A 187 -4.59 -19.51 1.35
CA ASN A 187 -4.87 -18.89 0.06
C ASN A 187 -3.60 -18.93 -0.79
N GLN A 188 -3.50 -19.91 -1.66
CA GLN A 188 -2.35 -20.08 -2.54
C GLN A 188 -2.71 -19.70 -3.98
N GLY A 189 -1.89 -18.86 -4.60
CA GLY A 189 -2.01 -18.46 -5.99
C GLY A 189 -1.75 -16.98 -6.24
N ARG A 190 -1.65 -16.63 -7.51
CA ARG A 190 -1.56 -15.24 -7.94
C ARG A 190 -2.91 -14.56 -7.82
N ILE A 191 -2.94 -13.27 -7.52
CA ILE A 191 -4.18 -12.49 -7.40
C ILE A 191 -5.04 -12.64 -8.66
N THR A 192 -4.44 -12.54 -9.85
CA THR A 192 -5.15 -12.70 -11.13
C THR A 192 -5.79 -14.06 -11.30
N GLU A 193 -5.09 -15.13 -10.93
CA GLU A 193 -5.62 -16.51 -10.98
C GLU A 193 -6.79 -16.69 -10.01
N LEU A 194 -6.68 -16.13 -8.81
CA LEU A 194 -7.74 -16.20 -7.79
C LEU A 194 -8.98 -15.39 -8.19
N VAL A 195 -8.80 -14.29 -8.90
CA VAL A 195 -9.90 -13.49 -9.47
C VAL A 195 -10.54 -14.19 -10.67
N GLU A 196 -9.74 -14.69 -11.63
CA GLU A 196 -10.24 -15.37 -12.83
C GLU A 196 -11.00 -16.65 -12.51
N SER A 197 -10.52 -17.43 -11.55
CA SER A 197 -11.20 -18.64 -11.09
C SER A 197 -12.44 -18.39 -10.22
N GLY A 198 -12.66 -17.16 -9.78
CA GLY A 198 -13.72 -16.80 -8.84
C GLY A 198 -13.47 -17.24 -7.40
N LYS A 199 -12.31 -17.87 -7.13
CA LYS A 199 -11.98 -18.40 -5.80
C LYS A 199 -12.00 -17.32 -4.72
N ILE A 200 -11.41 -16.15 -4.98
CA ILE A 200 -11.39 -15.06 -4.00
C ILE A 200 -12.81 -14.66 -3.58
N PHE A 201 -13.74 -14.54 -4.52
CA PHE A 201 -15.11 -14.13 -4.23
C PHE A 201 -15.88 -15.19 -3.43
N THR A 202 -15.67 -16.46 -3.78
CA THR A 202 -16.22 -17.58 -3.01
C THR A 202 -15.70 -17.58 -1.58
N ASP A 203 -14.40 -17.41 -1.40
CA ASP A 203 -13.74 -17.44 -0.08
C ASP A 203 -14.22 -16.28 0.83
N ILE A 204 -14.44 -15.10 0.28
CA ILE A 204 -14.88 -13.92 1.04
C ILE A 204 -16.42 -13.77 1.09
N GLY A 205 -17.16 -14.61 0.37
CA GLY A 205 -18.63 -14.59 0.37
C GLY A 205 -19.26 -13.40 -0.35
N LEU A 206 -18.56 -12.84 -1.33
CA LEU A 206 -19.07 -11.72 -2.15
C LEU A 206 -19.25 -12.15 -3.61
N PRO A 207 -20.13 -11.46 -4.38
CA PRO A 207 -20.25 -11.68 -5.83
C PRO A 207 -18.95 -11.36 -6.57
N GLU A 208 -18.81 -11.88 -7.79
CA GLU A 208 -17.74 -11.49 -8.70
C GLU A 208 -17.77 -9.98 -9.01
N PHE A 209 -16.62 -9.44 -9.42
CA PHE A 209 -16.47 -8.02 -9.76
C PHE A 209 -17.54 -7.49 -10.70
N SER A 210 -18.15 -6.40 -10.27
CA SER A 210 -19.12 -5.62 -11.06
C SER A 210 -18.74 -4.13 -11.05
N PRO A 211 -18.60 -3.48 -12.21
CA PRO A 211 -18.37 -2.03 -12.25
C PRO A 211 -19.51 -1.20 -11.69
N GLU A 212 -20.70 -1.80 -11.51
CA GLU A 212 -21.83 -1.13 -10.85
C GLU A 212 -21.59 -0.96 -9.34
N HIS A 213 -20.91 -1.93 -8.70
CA HIS A 213 -20.82 -1.99 -7.24
C HIS A 213 -19.38 -1.88 -6.72
N ASP A 214 -18.39 -2.30 -7.49
CA ASP A 214 -17.04 -2.48 -6.98
C ASP A 214 -16.09 -1.39 -7.48
N ARG A 215 -15.17 -1.00 -6.60
CA ARG A 215 -14.06 -0.11 -6.89
C ARG A 215 -12.77 -0.84 -6.58
N VAL A 216 -11.72 -0.57 -7.36
CA VAL A 216 -10.47 -1.30 -7.23
C VAL A 216 -9.29 -0.34 -7.23
N MET A 217 -8.36 -0.53 -6.31
CA MET A 217 -7.06 0.12 -6.33
C MET A 217 -5.98 -0.94 -6.48
N LEU A 218 -5.05 -0.70 -7.40
CA LEU A 218 -3.95 -1.61 -7.72
C LEU A 218 -2.61 -0.96 -7.37
N CYS A 219 -1.81 -1.67 -6.58
CA CYS A 219 -0.42 -1.26 -6.34
C CYS A 219 0.48 -2.50 -6.23
N GLY A 220 1.52 -2.58 -7.04
CA GLY A 220 2.40 -3.74 -7.00
C GLY A 220 3.34 -3.86 -8.18
N SER A 221 3.70 -5.10 -8.51
CA SER A 221 4.61 -5.42 -9.62
C SER A 221 4.01 -5.07 -10.98
N PRO A 222 4.86 -4.71 -11.97
CA PRO A 222 4.38 -4.40 -13.33
C PRO A 222 3.55 -5.52 -13.95
N ALA A 223 3.91 -6.78 -13.72
CA ALA A 223 3.16 -7.93 -14.24
C ALA A 223 1.76 -8.02 -13.63
N MET A 224 1.65 -7.92 -12.30
CA MET A 224 0.35 -7.94 -11.61
C MET A 224 -0.53 -6.78 -12.08
N LEU A 225 0.01 -5.57 -12.19
CA LEU A 225 -0.73 -4.41 -12.65
C LEU A 225 -1.27 -4.59 -14.06
N LYS A 226 -0.43 -5.07 -14.99
CA LYS A 226 -0.82 -5.32 -16.38
C LYS A 226 -1.95 -6.34 -16.47
N ASP A 227 -1.74 -7.52 -15.88
CA ASP A 227 -2.68 -8.63 -15.99
C ASP A 227 -4.02 -8.29 -15.31
N THR A 228 -3.98 -7.59 -14.17
CA THR A 228 -5.20 -7.18 -13.46
C THR A 228 -5.96 -6.07 -14.22
N ARG A 229 -5.26 -5.11 -14.82
CA ARG A 229 -5.91 -4.09 -15.68
C ARG A 229 -6.67 -4.73 -16.83
N GLU A 230 -6.02 -5.63 -17.58
CA GLU A 230 -6.66 -6.35 -18.69
C GLU A 230 -7.91 -7.11 -18.23
N LEU A 231 -7.84 -7.72 -17.05
CA LEU A 231 -8.94 -8.44 -16.44
C LEU A 231 -10.12 -7.52 -16.07
N LEU A 232 -9.83 -6.35 -15.49
CA LEU A 232 -10.86 -5.36 -15.12
C LEU A 232 -11.48 -4.72 -16.37
N GLU A 233 -10.68 -4.33 -17.34
CA GLU A 233 -11.15 -3.72 -18.59
C GLU A 233 -12.08 -4.67 -19.38
N LYS A 234 -11.77 -5.97 -19.43
CA LYS A 234 -12.64 -7.00 -20.01
C LYS A 234 -14.00 -7.11 -19.30
N ARG A 235 -14.07 -6.70 -18.04
CA ARG A 235 -15.30 -6.67 -17.24
C ARG A 235 -16.02 -5.31 -17.27
N GLY A 236 -15.56 -4.37 -18.08
CA GLY A 236 -16.17 -3.05 -18.25
C GLY A 236 -15.74 -2.00 -17.23
N PHE A 237 -14.70 -2.27 -16.43
CA PHE A 237 -14.12 -1.25 -15.56
C PHE A 237 -13.32 -0.23 -16.37
N VAL A 238 -13.41 1.04 -15.97
CA VAL A 238 -12.69 2.16 -16.58
C VAL A 238 -11.70 2.73 -15.58
N GLU A 239 -10.45 2.94 -16.01
CA GLU A 239 -9.41 3.54 -15.18
C GLU A 239 -9.72 5.01 -14.86
N GLY A 240 -9.58 5.36 -13.60
CA GLY A 240 -9.68 6.74 -13.12
C GLY A 240 -8.32 7.43 -13.07
N HIS A 241 -8.36 8.74 -13.14
CA HIS A 241 -7.19 9.62 -13.05
C HIS A 241 -7.54 10.87 -12.26
N ASN A 242 -6.54 11.68 -11.93
CA ASN A 242 -6.77 12.99 -11.33
C ASN A 242 -7.75 13.80 -12.20
N HIS A 243 -8.82 14.29 -11.60
CA HIS A 243 -9.91 15.05 -12.26
C HIS A 243 -10.80 14.24 -13.21
N ALA A 244 -10.64 12.92 -13.28
CA ALA A 244 -11.48 12.02 -14.07
C ALA A 244 -11.72 10.71 -13.30
N PRO A 245 -12.64 10.68 -12.33
CA PRO A 245 -12.91 9.48 -11.52
C PRO A 245 -13.31 8.28 -12.37
N GLY A 246 -12.84 7.10 -11.97
CA GLY A 246 -13.10 5.84 -12.64
C GLY A 246 -13.51 4.72 -11.69
N HIS A 247 -13.58 3.52 -12.21
CA HIS A 247 -13.91 2.32 -11.43
C HIS A 247 -12.68 1.75 -10.72
N TYR A 248 -11.48 1.98 -11.26
CA TYR A 248 -10.24 1.51 -10.66
C TYR A 248 -9.09 2.51 -10.85
N LEU A 249 -8.11 2.41 -9.97
CA LEU A 249 -6.90 3.23 -9.94
C LEU A 249 -5.66 2.34 -9.94
N VAL A 250 -4.58 2.85 -10.50
CA VAL A 250 -3.31 2.11 -10.61
C VAL A 250 -2.15 2.97 -10.18
N GLU A 251 -1.28 2.40 -9.36
CA GLU A 251 0.02 2.97 -9.04
C GLU A 251 1.08 1.87 -9.01
N ARG A 252 2.22 2.15 -9.63
CA ARG A 252 3.31 1.18 -9.67
C ARG A 252 4.07 1.23 -8.36
N ALA A 253 4.20 0.09 -7.68
CA ALA A 253 5.12 -0.02 -6.57
C ALA A 253 6.55 0.20 -7.05
N PHE A 254 7.33 0.89 -6.23
CA PHE A 254 8.74 1.11 -6.52
C PHE A 254 9.49 -0.24 -6.56
N VAL A 255 10.16 -0.48 -7.66
CA VAL A 255 11.07 -1.61 -7.83
C VAL A 255 12.48 -1.06 -8.04
N GLY A 256 13.26 -1.03 -7.00
CA GLY A 256 14.68 -0.77 -6.87
C GLY A 256 15.35 0.24 -7.80
#